data_e09d49745b9e7de89d763a6d5e2f5eaf
#
_entry.id   e09d49745b9e7de89d763a6d5e2f5eaf
#
_cell.length_a   1.000
_cell.length_b   1.000
_cell.length_c   1.000
_cell.angle_alpha   90.00
_cell.angle_beta   90.00
_cell.angle_gamma   90.00
#
_symmetry.space_group_name_H-M   'P 1'
#
loop_
_entity.id
_entity.type
_entity.pdbx_description
1 polymer ?
#
loop_
_entity_poly.entity_id
_entity_poly.type
_entity_poly.pdbx_seq_one_letter_code
_entity_poly.pdbx_strand_id
1 'polypeptide(L)'
;GSEMCIRDRFYNHKNTGRPLADGAWFQKFRSNYIDIDNEPLYPFGFGLSYTTFSYSDVALDKTSMTDKGELTATVTVTNTGKRDGAEVVQLYIRDLVGSVTRPVKELKGFEKIFLKAGESKKVSFKITPELLKFYNYNLDFVCEPGDFEVMIGRSSRDVKKAAFKLL
;
A
#
# COMPACT_ATOMS: atom_id res chain seq x y z
N GLY A 1 0.66 16.25 25.19
CA GLY A 1 0.92 14.91 24.61
C GLY A 1 0.42 14.73 23.18
N SER A 2 -0.12 15.74 22.58
CA SER A 2 -0.90 15.59 21.36
C SER A 2 -0.13 15.83 20.06
N GLU A 3 0.87 16.68 20.05
CA GLU A 3 1.57 17.04 18.81
C GLU A 3 2.43 15.91 18.24
N MET A 4 3.07 15.09 19.06
CA MET A 4 3.82 13.92 18.58
C MET A 4 2.91 12.87 17.95
N CYS A 5 1.73 12.65 18.52
CA CYS A 5 0.74 11.72 17.96
C CYS A 5 0.16 12.22 16.63
N ILE A 6 0.05 13.52 16.44
CA ILE A 6 -0.44 14.13 15.20
C ILE A 6 0.59 13.99 14.08
N ARG A 7 1.87 14.26 14.34
CA ARG A 7 2.94 14.17 13.34
C ARG A 7 3.23 12.75 12.87
N ASP A 8 3.16 11.78 13.76
CA ASP A 8 3.47 10.39 13.43
C ASP A 8 2.42 9.70 12.55
N ARG A 9 1.25 10.29 12.34
CA ARG A 9 0.17 9.70 11.57
C ARG A 9 0.11 10.12 10.11
N PHE A 10 0.62 11.29 9.76
CA PHE A 10 0.27 11.90 8.49
C PHE A 10 1.06 11.40 7.30
N TYR A 11 2.35 11.25 7.41
CA TYR A 11 3.16 10.98 6.23
C TYR A 11 3.33 9.49 5.96
N ASN A 12 3.62 8.70 6.98
CA ASN A 12 3.89 7.27 6.86
C ASN A 12 2.75 6.37 7.36
N HIS A 13 1.67 6.94 7.87
CA HIS A 13 0.60 6.17 8.51
C HIS A 13 1.17 5.11 9.45
N LYS A 14 2.06 5.54 10.34
CA LYS A 14 2.75 4.64 11.27
C LYS A 14 1.75 3.84 12.08
N ASN A 15 2.05 2.58 12.28
CA ASN A 15 1.29 1.73 13.16
C ASN A 15 1.31 2.30 14.58
N THR A 16 0.15 2.52 15.17
CA THR A 16 0.03 2.90 16.57
C THR A 16 -0.17 1.64 17.39
N GLY A 17 0.35 1.58 18.61
CA GLY A 17 0.12 0.45 19.51
C GLY A 17 -1.37 0.24 19.89
N ARG A 18 -2.26 1.15 19.49
CA ARG A 18 -3.69 1.13 19.80
C ARG A 18 -4.50 1.59 18.57
N PRO A 19 -4.50 0.85 17.46
CA PRO A 19 -5.24 1.22 16.27
C PRO A 19 -6.74 1.20 16.54
N LEU A 20 -7.48 2.08 15.90
CA LEU A 20 -8.93 2.00 15.80
C LEU A 20 -9.29 0.80 14.92
N ALA A 21 -10.34 0.06 15.24
CA ALA A 21 -10.81 -1.03 14.38
C ALA A 21 -11.38 -0.46 13.07
N ASP A 22 -11.23 -1.18 11.97
CA ASP A 22 -11.75 -0.80 10.66
C ASP A 22 -13.26 -0.54 10.76
N GLY A 23 -13.71 0.60 10.26
CA GLY A 23 -15.10 1.01 10.29
C GLY A 23 -15.62 1.51 11.64
N ALA A 24 -14.82 1.54 12.69
CA ALA A 24 -15.21 2.12 13.98
C ALA A 24 -14.99 3.63 13.98
N TRP A 25 -16.03 4.36 14.37
CA TRP A 25 -15.92 5.81 14.54
C TRP A 25 -15.21 6.22 15.83
N PHE A 26 -15.46 5.50 16.91
CA PHE A 26 -14.87 5.77 18.23
C PHE A 26 -14.69 4.48 19.02
N GLN A 27 -13.53 4.36 19.66
CA GLN A 27 -13.26 3.34 20.66
C GLN A 27 -12.45 3.94 21.80
N LYS A 28 -12.90 3.71 23.03
CA LYS A 28 -12.19 4.17 24.23
C LYS A 28 -10.77 3.59 24.29
N PHE A 29 -9.79 4.41 24.65
CA PHE A 29 -8.37 4.04 24.72
C PHE A 29 -7.70 3.66 23.39
N ARG A 30 -8.32 4.01 22.26
CA ARG A 30 -7.72 3.89 20.93
C ARG A 30 -7.19 5.23 20.45
N SER A 31 -6.26 5.17 19.50
CA SER A 31 -5.70 6.36 18.89
C SER A 31 -6.66 6.88 17.81
N ASN A 32 -7.43 7.91 18.14
CA ASN A 32 -8.34 8.60 17.22
C ASN A 32 -8.39 10.09 17.48
N TYR A 33 -8.74 10.85 16.47
CA TYR A 33 -9.12 12.25 16.64
C TYR A 33 -10.52 12.37 17.22
N ILE A 34 -10.83 13.49 17.85
CA ILE A 34 -12.12 13.68 18.54
C ILE A 34 -13.22 14.10 17.56
N ASP A 35 -12.86 14.92 16.58
CA ASP A 35 -13.79 15.66 15.73
C ASP A 35 -13.59 15.45 14.23
N ILE A 36 -12.54 14.71 13.83
CA ILE A 36 -12.26 14.39 12.44
C ILE A 36 -11.85 12.93 12.27
N ASP A 37 -11.95 12.43 11.05
CA ASP A 37 -11.47 11.10 10.69
C ASP A 37 -9.95 10.97 10.88
N ASN A 38 -9.50 9.76 11.20
CA ASN A 38 -8.08 9.44 11.30
C ASN A 38 -7.36 9.42 9.96
N GLU A 39 -8.10 9.29 8.87
CA GLU A 39 -7.53 9.29 7.53
C GLU A 39 -7.24 10.72 7.05
N PRO A 40 -6.13 10.95 6.33
CA PRO A 40 -5.83 12.27 5.79
C PRO A 40 -6.84 12.64 4.70
N LEU A 41 -7.15 13.94 4.55
CA LEU A 41 -8.04 14.44 3.50
C LEU A 41 -7.51 14.05 2.11
N TYR A 42 -6.21 14.20 1.89
CA TYR A 42 -5.50 13.74 0.70
C TYR A 42 -4.50 12.65 1.09
N PRO A 43 -4.77 11.38 0.80
CA PRO A 43 -3.85 10.30 1.11
C PRO A 43 -2.58 10.40 0.28
N PHE A 44 -1.51 9.78 0.76
CA PHE A 44 -0.26 9.71 -0.02
C PHE A 44 -0.51 9.11 -1.41
N GLY A 45 0.08 9.71 -2.42
CA GLY A 45 -0.12 9.30 -3.81
C GLY A 45 -1.43 9.79 -4.45
N PHE A 46 -2.26 10.55 -3.73
CA PHE A 46 -3.48 11.12 -4.29
C PHE A 46 -3.18 12.04 -5.47
N GLY A 47 -3.96 11.90 -6.52
CA GLY A 47 -3.92 12.76 -7.70
C GLY A 47 -5.28 12.81 -8.38
N LEU A 48 -5.44 13.79 -9.25
CA LEU A 48 -6.64 13.98 -10.07
C LEU A 48 -6.32 13.73 -11.55
N SER A 49 -7.31 13.24 -12.28
CA SER A 49 -7.24 13.06 -13.73
C SER A 49 -8.47 13.66 -14.39
N TYR A 50 -8.39 13.98 -15.67
CA TYR A 50 -9.54 14.38 -16.49
C TYR A 50 -10.36 13.18 -17.02
N THR A 51 -10.00 11.96 -16.61
CA THR A 51 -10.69 10.72 -16.92
C THR A 51 -10.75 9.85 -15.67
N THR A 52 -11.42 8.70 -15.76
CA THR A 52 -11.59 7.76 -14.64
C THR A 52 -10.95 6.42 -14.98
N PHE A 53 -10.38 5.76 -13.98
CA PHE A 53 -9.74 4.46 -14.13
C PHE A 53 -10.35 3.45 -13.17
N SER A 54 -10.44 2.20 -13.62
CA SER A 54 -10.78 1.06 -12.78
C SER A 54 -9.61 0.08 -12.72
N TYR A 55 -9.52 -0.62 -11.59
CA TYR A 55 -8.49 -1.61 -11.30
C TYR A 55 -9.14 -2.97 -11.09
N SER A 56 -8.62 -4.01 -11.73
CA SER A 56 -8.95 -5.39 -11.39
C SER A 56 -8.44 -5.75 -9.99
N ASP A 57 -8.83 -6.90 -9.48
CA ASP A 57 -8.16 -7.46 -8.31
C ASP A 57 -6.70 -7.80 -8.63
N VAL A 58 -5.85 -7.79 -7.60
CA VAL A 58 -4.43 -8.12 -7.74
C VAL A 58 -4.29 -9.63 -7.88
N ALA A 59 -3.66 -10.04 -8.98
CA ALA A 59 -3.28 -11.43 -9.20
C ALA A 59 -1.80 -11.63 -8.87
N LEU A 60 -1.50 -12.65 -8.07
CA LEU A 60 -0.15 -13.08 -7.76
C LEU A 60 0.16 -14.35 -8.56
N ASP A 61 1.38 -14.46 -9.07
CA ASP A 61 1.86 -15.69 -9.73
C ASP A 61 2.12 -16.82 -8.72
N LYS A 62 2.38 -16.46 -7.46
CA LYS A 62 2.63 -17.39 -6.34
C LYS A 62 2.04 -16.81 -5.05
N THR A 63 1.71 -17.68 -4.11
CA THR A 63 1.23 -17.28 -2.78
C THR A 63 2.34 -17.23 -1.73
N SER A 64 3.55 -17.67 -2.09
CA SER A 64 4.73 -17.62 -1.21
C SER A 64 6.01 -17.45 -2.03
N MET A 65 7.03 -16.91 -1.38
CA MET A 65 8.39 -16.79 -1.92
C MET A 65 9.42 -17.07 -0.84
N THR A 66 10.65 -17.35 -1.24
CA THR A 66 11.80 -17.48 -0.34
C THR A 66 12.64 -16.21 -0.36
N ASP A 67 13.63 -16.13 0.52
CA ASP A 67 14.63 -15.06 0.61
C ASP A 67 15.51 -14.89 -0.66
N LYS A 68 15.46 -15.86 -1.60
CA LYS A 68 16.15 -15.85 -2.90
C LYS A 68 15.19 -15.89 -4.09
N GLY A 69 13.89 -15.89 -3.81
CA GLY A 69 12.85 -15.95 -4.82
C GLY A 69 12.36 -14.58 -5.27
N GLU A 70 11.51 -14.59 -6.26
CA GLU A 70 10.73 -13.42 -6.68
C GLU A 70 9.26 -13.80 -6.86
N LEU A 71 8.38 -12.83 -6.73
CA LEU A 71 6.94 -12.95 -6.91
C LEU A 71 6.47 -11.81 -7.81
N THR A 72 5.52 -12.08 -8.70
CA THR A 72 4.95 -11.07 -9.58
C THR A 72 3.51 -10.76 -9.19
N ALA A 73 3.27 -9.50 -8.86
CA ALA A 73 1.93 -8.96 -8.64
C ALA A 73 1.45 -8.22 -9.89
N THR A 74 0.24 -8.53 -10.34
CA THR A 74 -0.31 -8.02 -11.59
C THR A 74 -1.70 -7.47 -11.38
N VAL A 75 -2.00 -6.36 -12.07
CA VAL A 75 -3.31 -5.73 -12.12
C VAL A 75 -3.63 -5.29 -13.56
N THR A 76 -4.90 -5.31 -13.93
CA THR A 76 -5.36 -4.71 -15.18
C THR A 76 -6.01 -3.36 -14.85
N VAL A 77 -5.50 -2.31 -15.50
CA VAL A 77 -6.03 -0.95 -15.37
C VAL A 77 -6.79 -0.59 -16.64
N THR A 78 -8.02 -0.11 -16.50
CA THR A 78 -8.91 0.27 -17.60
C THR A 78 -9.30 1.73 -17.47
N ASN A 79 -9.14 2.49 -18.54
CA ASN A 79 -9.71 3.84 -18.63
C ASN A 79 -11.21 3.73 -18.90
N THR A 80 -12.03 3.99 -17.88
CA THR A 80 -13.51 3.92 -17.95
C THR A 80 -14.16 5.23 -18.36
N GLY A 81 -13.36 6.29 -18.49
CA GLY A 81 -13.85 7.60 -18.89
C GLY A 81 -13.92 7.79 -20.40
N LYS A 82 -14.32 8.99 -20.81
CA LYS A 82 -14.53 9.35 -22.22
C LYS A 82 -13.33 10.10 -22.84
N ARG A 83 -12.24 10.27 -22.09
CA ARG A 83 -11.04 10.99 -22.52
C ARG A 83 -9.81 10.13 -22.32
N ASP A 84 -8.83 10.34 -23.17
CA ASP A 84 -7.50 9.77 -22.99
C ASP A 84 -6.86 10.37 -21.74
N GLY A 85 -6.04 9.60 -21.04
CA GLY A 85 -5.37 10.09 -19.84
C GLY A 85 -4.25 9.21 -19.36
N ALA A 86 -3.45 9.76 -18.45
CA ALA A 86 -2.39 9.03 -17.77
C ALA A 86 -2.82 8.68 -16.36
N GLU A 87 -2.40 7.50 -15.91
CA GLU A 87 -2.58 7.01 -14.54
C GLU A 87 -1.23 6.62 -13.96
N VAL A 88 -1.05 6.82 -12.65
CA VAL A 88 0.12 6.36 -11.91
C VAL A 88 -0.29 5.19 -11.04
N VAL A 89 0.05 4.00 -11.51
CA VAL A 89 -0.20 2.74 -10.78
C VAL A 89 0.87 2.59 -9.70
N GLN A 90 0.47 2.49 -8.44
CA GLN A 90 1.36 2.51 -7.28
C GLN A 90 1.33 1.15 -6.59
N LEU A 91 2.52 0.62 -6.26
CA LEU A 91 2.71 -0.61 -5.51
C LEU A 91 3.08 -0.27 -4.07
N TYR A 92 2.28 -0.75 -3.13
CA TYR A 92 2.57 -0.68 -1.71
C TYR A 92 2.74 -2.08 -1.14
N ILE A 93 3.59 -2.21 -0.14
CA ILE A 93 3.79 -3.45 0.62
C ILE A 93 3.62 -3.15 2.10
N ARG A 94 2.99 -4.09 2.80
CA ARG A 94 2.85 -4.11 4.25
C ARG A 94 3.43 -5.40 4.79
N ASP A 95 4.31 -5.29 5.76
CA ASP A 95 4.69 -6.36 6.65
C ASP A 95 3.68 -6.42 7.79
N LEU A 96 3.03 -7.57 7.99
CA LEU A 96 1.98 -7.70 9.00
C LEU A 96 2.56 -7.82 10.42
N VAL A 97 3.69 -8.52 10.56
CA VAL A 97 4.35 -8.76 11.85
C VAL A 97 5.86 -8.74 11.67
N GLY A 98 6.48 -7.60 11.91
CA GLY A 98 7.95 -7.48 11.93
C GLY A 98 8.51 -7.42 13.34
N SER A 99 9.80 -7.68 13.50
CA SER A 99 10.53 -7.59 14.80
C SER A 99 10.60 -6.17 15.36
N VAL A 100 10.35 -5.16 14.52
CA VAL A 100 10.25 -3.74 14.91
C VAL A 100 8.98 -3.14 14.33
N THR A 101 8.55 -2.00 14.88
CA THR A 101 7.39 -1.27 14.37
C THR A 101 7.61 -0.83 12.92
N ARG A 102 6.77 -1.33 12.02
CA ARG A 102 6.81 -1.03 10.58
C ARG A 102 5.72 -0.04 10.20
N PRO A 103 5.93 0.77 9.15
CA PRO A 103 4.85 1.53 8.52
C PRO A 103 3.70 0.63 8.08
N VAL A 104 2.46 1.13 8.18
CA VAL A 104 1.28 0.37 7.74
C VAL A 104 1.32 0.08 6.23
N LYS A 105 1.95 0.96 5.45
CA LYS A 105 2.14 0.81 4.01
C LYS A 105 3.42 1.51 3.59
N GLU A 106 4.20 0.88 2.72
CA GLU A 106 5.38 1.48 2.12
C GLU A 106 5.25 1.44 0.60
N LEU A 107 5.43 2.58 -0.06
CA LEU A 107 5.52 2.63 -1.52
C LEU A 107 6.83 1.96 -1.96
N LYS A 108 6.72 0.87 -2.71
CA LYS A 108 7.87 0.09 -3.20
C LYS A 108 8.08 0.19 -4.71
N GLY A 109 7.10 0.74 -5.43
CA GLY A 109 7.22 0.94 -6.87
C GLY A 109 6.03 1.71 -7.45
N PHE A 110 6.20 2.21 -8.66
CA PHE A 110 5.12 2.82 -9.42
C PHE A 110 5.40 2.75 -10.93
N GLU A 111 4.34 2.76 -11.74
CA GLU A 111 4.40 2.84 -13.19
C GLU A 111 3.39 3.87 -13.68
N LYS A 112 3.86 4.86 -14.45
CA LYS A 112 2.98 5.78 -15.15
C LYS A 112 2.60 5.22 -16.50
N ILE A 113 1.30 5.01 -16.72
CA ILE A 113 0.75 4.48 -17.97
C ILE A 113 -0.14 5.54 -18.63
N PHE A 114 -0.23 5.50 -19.95
CA PHE A 114 -1.17 6.31 -20.72
C PHE A 114 -2.17 5.35 -21.38
N LEU A 115 -3.47 5.67 -21.27
CA LEU A 115 -4.56 4.87 -21.82
C LEU A 115 -5.53 5.75 -22.59
N LYS A 116 -5.90 5.32 -23.79
CA LYS A 116 -7.02 5.90 -24.53
C LYS A 116 -8.34 5.60 -23.82
N ALA A 117 -9.38 6.35 -24.15
CA ALA A 117 -10.72 6.08 -23.64
C ALA A 117 -11.15 4.64 -23.98
N GLY A 118 -11.56 3.87 -22.95
CA GLY A 118 -11.93 2.46 -23.06
C GLY A 118 -10.76 1.46 -23.13
N GLU A 119 -9.51 1.92 -23.17
CA GLU A 119 -8.34 1.05 -23.26
C GLU A 119 -8.00 0.43 -21.89
N SER A 120 -7.49 -0.80 -21.94
CA SER A 120 -7.01 -1.53 -20.77
C SER A 120 -5.55 -1.91 -20.94
N LYS A 121 -4.75 -1.83 -19.88
CA LYS A 121 -3.36 -2.28 -19.84
C LYS A 121 -3.10 -3.13 -18.60
N LYS A 122 -2.38 -4.22 -18.80
CA LYS A 122 -1.86 -5.05 -17.73
C LYS A 122 -0.55 -4.46 -17.20
N VAL A 123 -0.47 -4.22 -15.90
CA VAL A 123 0.70 -3.70 -15.18
C VAL A 123 1.17 -4.78 -14.22
N SER A 124 2.47 -5.05 -14.21
CA SER A 124 3.08 -6.10 -13.38
C SER A 124 4.26 -5.55 -12.61
N PHE A 125 4.33 -5.84 -11.33
CA PHE A 125 5.45 -5.49 -10.46
C PHE A 125 6.12 -6.75 -9.95
N LYS A 126 7.45 -6.79 -10.04
CA LYS A 126 8.26 -7.83 -9.42
C LYS A 126 8.52 -7.46 -7.97
N ILE A 127 8.21 -8.37 -7.07
CA ILE A 127 8.49 -8.27 -5.64
C ILE A 127 9.68 -9.17 -5.36
N THR A 128 10.78 -8.56 -4.96
CA THR A 128 12.04 -9.22 -4.61
C THR A 128 12.30 -9.09 -3.11
N PRO A 129 13.13 -9.93 -2.52
CA PRO A 129 13.51 -9.79 -1.10
C PRO A 129 14.05 -8.40 -0.75
N GLU A 130 14.76 -7.75 -1.67
CA GLU A 130 15.28 -6.38 -1.46
C GLU A 130 14.16 -5.35 -1.18
N LEU A 131 12.97 -5.52 -1.77
CA LEU A 131 11.83 -4.64 -1.51
C LEU A 131 11.20 -4.88 -0.13
N LEU A 132 11.46 -6.04 0.48
CA LEU A 132 10.92 -6.45 1.78
C LEU A 132 11.87 -6.13 2.93
N LYS A 133 13.14 -5.84 2.65
CA LYS A 133 14.16 -5.55 3.66
C LYS A 133 13.84 -4.29 4.46
N PHE A 134 14.26 -4.33 5.72
CA PHE A 134 14.19 -3.22 6.66
C PHE A 134 15.34 -3.31 7.69
N TYR A 135 15.55 -2.24 8.44
CA TYR A 135 16.50 -2.25 9.54
C TYR A 135 15.83 -2.80 10.80
N ASN A 136 16.37 -3.90 11.33
CA ASN A 136 15.92 -4.50 12.58
C ASN A 136 16.45 -3.73 13.80
N TYR A 137 16.19 -4.24 15.00
CA TYR A 137 16.64 -3.61 16.25
C TYR A 137 18.17 -3.47 16.34
N ASN A 138 18.92 -4.37 15.75
CA ASN A 138 20.40 -4.35 15.73
C ASN A 138 20.97 -3.48 14.60
N LEU A 139 20.13 -2.80 13.84
CA LEU A 139 20.48 -2.02 12.65
C LEU A 139 20.98 -2.87 11.47
N ASP A 140 20.69 -4.16 11.44
CA ASP A 140 20.95 -5.01 10.29
C ASP A 140 19.84 -4.82 9.25
N PHE A 141 20.22 -4.72 7.98
CA PHE A 141 19.28 -4.60 6.86
C PHE A 141 18.85 -5.99 6.39
N VAL A 142 17.73 -6.48 6.92
CA VAL A 142 17.27 -7.86 6.81
C VAL A 142 15.87 -7.98 6.23
N CYS A 143 15.55 -9.17 5.70
CA CYS A 143 14.23 -9.60 5.32
C CYS A 143 13.83 -10.73 6.26
N GLU A 144 12.72 -10.58 6.97
CA GLU A 144 12.24 -11.58 7.94
C GLU A 144 11.12 -12.41 7.33
N PRO A 145 11.09 -13.75 7.58
CA PRO A 145 9.95 -14.59 7.21
C PRO A 145 8.66 -14.10 7.89
N GLY A 146 7.57 -14.12 7.15
CA GLY A 146 6.30 -13.62 7.68
C GLY A 146 5.22 -13.49 6.63
N ASP A 147 4.09 -12.96 7.05
CA ASP A 147 2.93 -12.69 6.20
C ASP A 147 2.96 -11.23 5.74
N PHE A 148 2.76 -11.03 4.44
CA PHE A 148 2.80 -9.74 3.78
C PHE A 148 1.51 -9.46 3.01
N GLU A 149 1.14 -8.20 2.91
CA GLU A 149 0.14 -7.71 1.97
C GLU A 149 0.80 -6.90 0.86
N VAL A 150 0.48 -7.22 -0.39
CA VAL A 150 0.74 -6.36 -1.54
C VAL A 150 -0.52 -5.61 -1.90
N MET A 151 -0.38 -4.33 -2.17
CA MET A 151 -1.47 -3.44 -2.49
C MET A 151 -1.12 -2.65 -3.76
N ILE A 152 -2.04 -2.64 -4.74
CA ILE A 152 -1.84 -1.89 -5.99
C ILE A 152 -3.05 -0.99 -6.20
N GLY A 153 -2.80 0.28 -6.51
CA GLY A 153 -3.86 1.25 -6.74
C GLY A 153 -3.36 2.62 -7.13
N ARG A 154 -4.24 3.60 -7.11
CA ARG A 154 -3.95 4.99 -7.50
C ARG A 154 -3.52 5.89 -6.34
N SER A 155 -3.63 5.42 -5.11
CA SER A 155 -3.18 6.14 -3.91
C SER A 155 -3.04 5.15 -2.76
N SER A 156 -2.48 5.57 -1.63
CA SER A 156 -2.36 4.73 -0.43
C SER A 156 -3.70 4.31 0.18
N ARG A 157 -4.80 4.99 -0.15
CA ARG A 157 -6.17 4.66 0.31
C ARG A 157 -6.91 3.77 -0.69
N ASP A 158 -6.86 4.11 -1.96
CA ASP A 158 -7.59 3.42 -3.03
C ASP A 158 -6.71 2.35 -3.67
N VAL A 159 -6.69 1.18 -3.05
CA VAL A 159 -5.86 0.03 -3.42
C VAL A 159 -6.64 -1.27 -3.42
N LYS A 160 -6.27 -2.17 -4.32
CA LYS A 160 -6.61 -3.60 -4.30
C LYS A 160 -5.53 -4.37 -3.57
N LYS A 161 -5.89 -5.40 -2.81
CA LYS A 161 -4.97 -6.14 -1.93
C LYS A 161 -4.88 -7.61 -2.32
N ALA A 162 -3.71 -8.18 -2.10
CA ALA A 162 -3.49 -9.64 -2.09
C ALA A 162 -2.45 -9.98 -1.01
N ALA A 163 -2.56 -11.16 -0.42
CA ALA A 163 -1.64 -11.63 0.61
C ALA A 163 -0.64 -12.64 0.05
N PHE A 164 0.57 -12.63 0.56
CA PHE A 164 1.59 -13.64 0.28
C PHE A 164 2.46 -13.88 1.51
N LYS A 165 3.23 -14.96 1.48
CA LYS A 165 4.12 -15.35 2.57
C LYS A 165 5.57 -15.39 2.12
N LEU A 166 6.48 -14.83 2.93
CA LEU A 166 7.90 -15.05 2.86
C LEU A 166 8.26 -16.24 3.77
N LEU A 167 8.96 -17.24 3.22
CA LEU A 167 9.35 -18.47 3.90
C LEU A 167 10.81 -18.40 4.37
#